data_488b14a83e43b0ce5c6de8810dd7cd59
#
_entry.id   488b14a83e43b0ce5c6de8810dd7cd59
#
_cell.length_a   1.000
_cell.length_b   1.000
_cell.length_c   1.000
_cell.angle_alpha   90.00
_cell.angle_beta   90.00
_cell.angle_gamma   90.00
#
_symmetry.space_group_name_H-M   'P 1'
#
loop_
_entity.id
_entity.type
_entity.pdbx_description
1 polymer ?
#
loop_
_entity_poly.entity_id
_entity_poly.type
_entity_poly.pdbx_seq_one_letter_code
_entity_poly.pdbx_strand_id
1 'polypeptide(L)'
;MGIDFVNKRALLILLFLSLSLQLFAHGDLSMRIAEKTVAISEDPNNAELYYERGLLYQEHIEYANALEDYHKSQALGNTDKAVYYSIAELHYLTEDYNEALKSIGTYLQVDSIDVRAKKLEAQILFQLQSYKKSLEAYRYVIHTMTDIRPEDILEYCDIILAENHKNHKAALEAIQAGLDQLGPHTLSLQLKKLDYLKESGQTEKALEQYNYFILQYNRKEFWYYKKAKFLAEINKPHEAFISLKLATVAIEQLKPKFKNMSPVVKLKEQINSLESSINNQKS
;
A
#
# COMPACT_ATOMS: atom_id res chain seq x y z
N MET A 1 19.72 -32.67 -9.98
CA MET A 1 20.79 -31.63 -10.02
C MET A 1 20.67 -30.61 -11.16
N GLY A 2 19.71 -30.74 -12.09
CA GLY A 2 19.57 -29.85 -13.27
C GLY A 2 18.54 -28.72 -13.16
N ILE A 3 17.60 -28.75 -12.23
CA ILE A 3 16.49 -27.78 -12.16
C ILE A 3 16.91 -26.49 -11.45
N ASP A 4 17.82 -26.53 -10.51
CA ASP A 4 18.32 -25.34 -9.79
C ASP A 4 19.21 -24.42 -10.67
N PHE A 5 19.87 -24.96 -11.69
CA PHE A 5 20.75 -24.17 -12.55
C PHE A 5 19.97 -23.38 -13.60
N VAL A 6 18.84 -23.90 -14.06
CA VAL A 6 17.95 -23.20 -15.02
C VAL A 6 17.25 -22.03 -14.35
N ASN A 7 16.79 -22.20 -13.10
CA ASN A 7 16.15 -21.14 -12.34
C ASN A 7 17.12 -19.99 -11.98
N LYS A 8 18.37 -20.28 -11.64
CA LYS A 8 19.38 -19.24 -11.37
C LYS A 8 19.76 -18.43 -12.62
N ARG A 9 19.87 -19.10 -13.78
CA ARG A 9 20.11 -18.40 -15.05
C ARG A 9 18.94 -17.53 -15.49
N ALA A 10 17.70 -18.02 -15.35
CA ALA A 10 16.50 -17.25 -15.63
C ALA A 10 16.37 -16.04 -14.70
N LEU A 11 16.68 -16.19 -13.41
CA LEU A 11 16.67 -15.12 -12.42
C LEU A 11 17.76 -14.05 -12.74
N LEU A 12 18.97 -14.48 -13.13
CA LEU A 12 20.04 -13.59 -13.57
C LEU A 12 19.68 -12.83 -14.84
N ILE A 13 19.04 -13.49 -15.81
CA ILE A 13 18.58 -12.84 -17.05
C ILE A 13 17.48 -11.80 -16.76
N LEU A 14 16.54 -12.12 -15.88
CA LEU A 14 15.51 -11.18 -15.42
C LEU A 14 16.11 -9.99 -14.65
N LEU A 15 17.12 -10.23 -13.82
CA LEU A 15 17.84 -9.19 -13.09
C LEU A 15 18.63 -8.29 -14.06
N PHE A 16 19.29 -8.87 -15.06
CA PHE A 16 20.01 -8.12 -16.12
C PHE A 16 19.06 -7.33 -17.01
N LEU A 17 17.90 -7.89 -17.35
CA LEU A 17 16.87 -7.19 -18.13
C LEU A 17 16.26 -6.03 -17.34
N SER A 18 16.00 -6.20 -16.05
CA SER A 18 15.50 -5.12 -15.19
C SER A 18 16.53 -4.00 -15.00
N LEU A 19 17.81 -4.35 -14.82
CA LEU A 19 18.91 -3.38 -14.72
C LEU A 19 19.12 -2.63 -16.04
N SER A 20 19.02 -3.29 -17.21
CA SER A 20 19.16 -2.65 -18.50
C SER A 20 18.00 -1.69 -18.79
N LEU A 21 16.77 -2.04 -18.43
CA LEU A 21 15.60 -1.15 -18.57
C LEU A 21 15.74 0.11 -17.71
N GLN A 22 16.26 -0.02 -16.49
CA GLN A 22 16.54 1.15 -15.62
C GLN A 22 17.65 2.04 -16.20
N LEU A 23 18.72 1.45 -16.74
CA LEU A 23 19.81 2.20 -17.39
C LEU A 23 19.34 2.97 -18.63
N PHE A 24 18.43 2.41 -19.43
CA PHE A 24 17.87 3.09 -20.60
C PHE A 24 16.94 4.25 -20.19
N ALA A 25 16.10 4.06 -19.18
CA ALA A 25 15.21 5.11 -18.67
C ALA A 25 16.00 6.29 -18.07
N HIS A 26 17.05 6.02 -17.27
CA HIS A 26 17.92 7.05 -16.73
C HIS A 26 18.71 7.80 -17.82
N GLY A 27 19.15 7.11 -18.87
CA GLY A 27 19.85 7.75 -19.99
C GLY A 27 18.96 8.73 -20.76
N ASP A 28 17.69 8.42 -20.96
CA ASP A 28 16.71 9.29 -21.61
C ASP A 28 16.41 10.55 -20.76
N LEU A 29 16.18 10.39 -19.46
CA LEU A 29 15.95 11.52 -18.55
C LEU A 29 17.16 12.48 -18.49
N SER A 30 18.37 11.95 -18.39
CA SER A 30 19.59 12.76 -18.37
C SER A 30 19.78 13.55 -19.66
N MET A 31 19.44 12.98 -20.81
CA MET A 31 19.47 13.68 -22.09
C MET A 31 18.44 14.81 -22.15
N ARG A 32 17.21 14.56 -21.71
CA ARG A 32 16.14 15.57 -21.65
C ARG A 32 16.48 16.71 -20.69
N ILE A 33 17.11 16.42 -19.54
CA ILE A 33 17.63 17.43 -18.61
C ILE A 33 18.69 18.30 -19.28
N ALA A 34 19.62 17.69 -20.04
CA ALA A 34 20.65 18.41 -20.76
C ALA A 34 20.04 19.32 -21.86
N GLU A 35 19.05 18.82 -22.61
CA GLU A 35 18.33 19.62 -23.63
C GLU A 35 17.63 20.83 -22.98
N LYS A 36 16.94 20.66 -21.85
CA LYS A 36 16.32 21.77 -21.12
C LYS A 36 17.37 22.75 -20.58
N THR A 37 18.53 22.26 -20.17
CA THR A 37 19.65 23.11 -19.72
C THR A 37 20.19 23.99 -20.84
N VAL A 38 20.29 23.47 -22.07
CA VAL A 38 20.64 24.27 -23.25
C VAL A 38 19.56 25.31 -23.54
N ALA A 39 18.27 24.94 -23.53
CA ALA A 39 17.18 25.87 -23.76
C ALA A 39 17.14 27.00 -22.71
N ILE A 40 17.42 26.69 -21.44
CA ILE A 40 17.55 27.71 -20.38
C ILE A 40 18.73 28.65 -20.64
N SER A 41 19.85 28.14 -21.20
CA SER A 41 21.00 29.00 -21.54
C SER A 41 20.70 30.01 -22.67
N GLU A 42 19.77 29.66 -23.57
CA GLU A 42 19.29 30.50 -24.66
C GLU A 42 18.23 31.51 -24.20
N ASP A 43 17.38 31.11 -23.26
CA ASP A 43 16.31 31.96 -22.66
C ASP A 43 16.28 31.85 -21.11
N PRO A 44 17.21 32.50 -20.40
CA PRO A 44 17.40 32.33 -18.96
C PRO A 44 16.29 32.98 -18.10
N ASN A 45 15.37 33.70 -18.70
CA ASN A 45 14.24 34.32 -18.01
C ASN A 45 12.91 33.56 -18.23
N ASN A 46 12.94 32.46 -18.93
CA ASN A 46 11.75 31.66 -19.21
C ASN A 46 11.43 30.76 -18.01
N ALA A 47 10.45 31.18 -17.24
CA ALA A 47 10.02 30.48 -16.03
C ALA A 47 9.56 29.02 -16.28
N GLU A 48 8.93 28.76 -17.42
CA GLU A 48 8.41 27.43 -17.78
C GLU A 48 9.54 26.42 -18.00
N LEU A 49 10.65 26.82 -18.63
CA LEU A 49 11.79 25.92 -18.84
C LEU A 49 12.38 25.39 -17.53
N TYR A 50 12.42 26.23 -16.48
CA TYR A 50 12.85 25.79 -15.16
C TYR A 50 11.83 24.81 -14.54
N TYR A 51 10.54 25.08 -14.66
CA TYR A 51 9.51 24.18 -14.17
C TYR A 51 9.61 22.80 -14.85
N GLU A 52 9.70 22.77 -16.17
CA GLU A 52 9.83 21.54 -16.95
C GLU A 52 11.12 20.76 -16.61
N ARG A 53 12.27 21.44 -16.41
CA ARG A 53 13.49 20.80 -15.97
C ARG A 53 13.39 20.28 -14.54
N GLY A 54 12.73 21.01 -13.66
CA GLY A 54 12.43 20.57 -12.30
C GLY A 54 11.62 19.28 -12.26
N LEU A 55 10.61 19.13 -13.13
CA LEU A 55 9.85 17.88 -13.27
C LEU A 55 10.74 16.70 -13.67
N LEU A 56 11.68 16.92 -14.61
CA LEU A 56 12.62 15.90 -15.03
C LEU A 56 13.62 15.52 -13.92
N TYR A 57 14.09 16.50 -13.13
CA TYR A 57 14.91 16.24 -11.97
C TYR A 57 14.15 15.47 -10.89
N GLN A 58 12.87 15.78 -10.65
CA GLN A 58 12.04 15.04 -9.71
C GLN A 58 11.85 13.58 -10.16
N GLU A 59 11.58 13.34 -11.45
CA GLU A 59 11.47 12.00 -12.02
C GLU A 59 12.82 11.24 -11.93
N HIS A 60 13.94 11.94 -12.07
CA HIS A 60 15.30 11.41 -11.93
C HIS A 60 15.75 11.25 -10.46
N ILE A 61 14.89 11.58 -9.49
CA ILE A 61 15.17 11.51 -8.04
C ILE A 61 16.26 12.51 -7.59
N GLU A 62 16.50 13.55 -8.36
CA GLU A 62 17.39 14.65 -8.03
C GLU A 62 16.61 15.80 -7.33
N TYR A 63 16.07 15.50 -6.15
CA TYR A 63 15.10 16.36 -5.47
C TYR A 63 15.61 17.76 -5.15
N ALA A 64 16.90 17.91 -4.81
CA ALA A 64 17.48 19.22 -4.55
C ALA A 64 17.50 20.11 -5.81
N ASN A 65 17.90 19.56 -6.95
CA ASN A 65 17.89 20.26 -8.22
C ASN A 65 16.47 20.61 -8.68
N ALA A 66 15.54 19.69 -8.48
CA ALA A 66 14.12 19.93 -8.79
C ALA A 66 13.54 21.09 -7.97
N LEU A 67 13.85 21.15 -6.67
CA LEU A 67 13.36 22.20 -5.78
C LEU A 67 13.96 23.56 -6.15
N GLU A 68 15.26 23.62 -6.47
CA GLU A 68 15.92 24.83 -6.95
C GLU A 68 15.25 25.35 -8.23
N ASP A 69 14.99 24.49 -9.19
CA ASP A 69 14.32 24.84 -10.44
C ASP A 69 12.89 25.30 -10.24
N TYR A 70 12.10 24.65 -9.38
CA TYR A 70 10.74 25.11 -9.05
C TYR A 70 10.74 26.49 -8.40
N HIS A 71 11.64 26.76 -7.45
CA HIS A 71 11.79 28.08 -6.86
C HIS A 71 12.26 29.13 -7.86
N LYS A 72 13.16 28.76 -8.77
CA LYS A 72 13.59 29.67 -9.84
C LYS A 72 12.42 30.00 -10.78
N SER A 73 11.62 29.01 -11.15
CA SER A 73 10.40 29.21 -11.93
C SER A 73 9.45 30.22 -11.27
N GLN A 74 9.16 30.04 -9.95
CA GLN A 74 8.35 30.99 -9.19
C GLN A 74 8.96 32.39 -9.16
N ALA A 75 10.26 32.51 -8.93
CA ALA A 75 10.96 33.78 -8.88
C ALA A 75 10.93 34.55 -10.23
N LEU A 76 10.82 33.83 -11.33
CA LEU A 76 10.66 34.37 -12.68
C LEU A 76 9.19 34.66 -13.04
N GLY A 77 8.26 34.50 -12.08
CA GLY A 77 6.87 34.87 -12.23
C GLY A 77 5.92 33.77 -12.68
N ASN A 78 6.33 32.50 -12.62
CA ASN A 78 5.39 31.38 -12.84
C ASN A 78 4.41 31.31 -11.68
N THR A 79 3.15 31.61 -11.96
CA THR A 79 2.04 31.58 -11.00
C THR A 79 1.12 30.36 -11.18
N ASP A 80 1.52 29.41 -12.03
CA ASP A 80 0.72 28.19 -12.21
C ASP A 80 0.63 27.45 -10.87
N LYS A 81 -0.58 27.06 -10.51
CA LYS A 81 -0.84 26.27 -9.30
C LYS A 81 -0.07 24.95 -9.30
N ALA A 82 0.21 24.36 -10.48
CA ALA A 82 0.98 23.13 -10.62
C ALA A 82 2.37 23.22 -9.99
N VAL A 83 3.02 24.40 -10.02
CA VAL A 83 4.32 24.62 -9.38
C VAL A 83 4.22 24.42 -7.86
N TYR A 84 3.17 24.95 -7.23
CA TYR A 84 2.94 24.78 -5.79
C TYR A 84 2.65 23.33 -5.42
N TYR A 85 1.92 22.60 -6.28
CA TYR A 85 1.69 21.17 -6.08
C TYR A 85 3.01 20.37 -6.13
N SER A 86 3.83 20.61 -7.16
CA SER A 86 5.12 19.93 -7.32
C SER A 86 6.07 20.23 -6.16
N ILE A 87 6.13 21.47 -5.68
CA ILE A 87 6.92 21.82 -4.49
C ILE A 87 6.40 21.08 -3.25
N ALA A 88 5.08 21.03 -3.06
CA ALA A 88 4.47 20.33 -1.92
C ALA A 88 4.76 18.82 -1.95
N GLU A 89 4.63 18.20 -3.12
CA GLU A 89 4.93 16.79 -3.31
C GLU A 89 6.41 16.50 -3.04
N LEU A 90 7.31 17.37 -3.51
CA LEU A 90 8.74 17.21 -3.29
C LEU A 90 9.12 17.35 -1.82
N HIS A 91 8.58 18.35 -1.12
CA HIS A 91 8.77 18.48 0.32
C HIS A 91 8.17 17.28 1.09
N TYR A 92 7.05 16.72 0.63
CA TYR A 92 6.50 15.50 1.22
C TYR A 92 7.45 14.30 1.04
N LEU A 93 8.01 14.12 -0.16
CA LEU A 93 8.98 13.06 -0.47
C LEU A 93 10.30 13.19 0.31
N THR A 94 10.69 14.42 0.64
CA THR A 94 11.89 14.72 1.44
C THR A 94 11.60 14.87 2.93
N GLU A 95 10.39 14.51 3.37
CA GLU A 95 9.94 14.53 4.77
C GLU A 95 9.89 15.93 5.41
N ASP A 96 9.96 17.00 4.61
CA ASP A 96 9.76 18.38 5.08
C ASP A 96 8.27 18.75 5.09
N TYR A 97 7.54 18.09 5.98
CA TYR A 97 6.08 18.16 6.02
C TYR A 97 5.53 19.55 6.32
N ASN A 98 6.28 20.43 7.00
CA ASN A 98 5.82 21.79 7.27
C ASN A 98 5.82 22.65 6.01
N GLU A 99 6.88 22.62 5.22
CA GLU A 99 6.92 23.33 3.93
C GLU A 99 5.99 22.68 2.89
N ALA A 100 5.83 21.34 2.93
CA ALA A 100 4.83 20.64 2.15
C ALA A 100 3.41 21.16 2.44
N LEU A 101 3.04 21.30 3.73
CA LEU A 101 1.72 21.81 4.12
C LEU A 101 1.49 23.25 3.67
N LYS A 102 2.49 24.10 3.75
CA LYS A 102 2.41 25.49 3.30
C LYS A 102 2.20 25.56 1.78
N SER A 103 2.96 24.81 1.02
CA SER A 103 2.89 24.78 -0.45
C SER A 103 1.57 24.22 -0.95
N ILE A 104 1.09 23.09 -0.38
CA ILE A 104 -0.21 22.53 -0.76
C ILE A 104 -1.36 23.44 -0.33
N GLY A 105 -1.22 24.14 0.79
CA GLY A 105 -2.19 25.14 1.22
C GLY A 105 -2.31 26.30 0.21
N THR A 106 -1.22 26.76 -0.38
CA THR A 106 -1.22 27.77 -1.44
C THR A 106 -1.92 27.26 -2.71
N TYR A 107 -1.62 26.01 -3.12
CA TYR A 107 -2.35 25.37 -4.22
C TYR A 107 -3.87 25.35 -3.97
N LEU A 108 -4.29 24.91 -2.79
CA LEU A 108 -5.70 24.75 -2.42
C LEU A 108 -6.46 26.06 -2.24
N GLN A 109 -5.76 27.21 -2.08
CA GLN A 109 -6.38 28.54 -2.15
C GLN A 109 -6.87 28.86 -3.57
N VAL A 110 -6.21 28.33 -4.60
CA VAL A 110 -6.57 28.51 -6.01
C VAL A 110 -7.56 27.44 -6.46
N ASP A 111 -7.38 26.21 -6.02
CA ASP A 111 -8.23 25.07 -6.39
C ASP A 111 -8.56 24.21 -5.16
N SER A 112 -9.56 24.65 -4.42
CA SER A 112 -9.96 24.05 -3.14
C SER A 112 -10.62 22.68 -3.26
N ILE A 113 -11.02 22.27 -4.48
CA ILE A 113 -11.76 21.04 -4.75
C ILE A 113 -10.93 19.96 -5.45
N ASP A 114 -9.66 20.24 -5.78
CA ASP A 114 -8.79 19.24 -6.40
C ASP A 114 -8.56 18.07 -5.44
N VAL A 115 -9.03 16.87 -5.88
CA VAL A 115 -9.01 15.65 -5.06
C VAL A 115 -7.59 15.16 -4.79
N ARG A 116 -6.67 15.31 -5.75
CA ARG A 116 -5.26 14.89 -5.59
C ARG A 116 -4.55 15.78 -4.59
N ALA A 117 -4.80 17.10 -4.67
CA ALA A 117 -4.25 18.05 -3.72
C ALA A 117 -4.81 17.83 -2.31
N LYS A 118 -6.11 17.54 -2.18
CA LYS A 118 -6.72 17.17 -0.90
C LYS A 118 -6.16 15.86 -0.34
N LYS A 119 -5.84 14.89 -1.20
CA LYS A 119 -5.19 13.67 -0.76
C LYS A 119 -3.78 13.95 -0.23
N LEU A 120 -2.98 14.73 -0.96
CA LEU A 120 -1.64 15.12 -0.50
C LEU A 120 -1.70 15.94 0.80
N GLU A 121 -2.64 16.88 0.93
CA GLU A 121 -2.88 17.61 2.19
C GLU A 121 -3.14 16.64 3.35
N ALA A 122 -4.02 15.67 3.16
CA ALA A 122 -4.34 14.69 4.19
C ALA A 122 -3.15 13.82 4.58
N GLN A 123 -2.35 13.39 3.60
CA GLN A 123 -1.12 12.62 3.83
C GLN A 123 -0.08 13.42 4.62
N ILE A 124 0.13 14.69 4.26
CA ILE A 124 1.02 15.61 4.98
C ILE A 124 0.53 15.80 6.43
N LEU A 125 -0.77 16.05 6.62
CA LEU A 125 -1.37 16.22 7.94
C LEU A 125 -1.25 14.96 8.80
N PHE A 126 -1.31 13.77 8.18
CA PHE A 126 -1.08 12.49 8.85
C PHE A 126 0.35 12.41 9.39
N GLN A 127 1.35 12.71 8.57
CA GLN A 127 2.77 12.72 8.99
C GLN A 127 3.04 13.75 10.11
N LEU A 128 2.36 14.89 10.06
CA LEU A 128 2.39 15.92 11.12
C LEU A 128 1.54 15.54 12.34
N GLN A 129 1.01 14.32 12.43
CA GLN A 129 0.16 13.81 13.51
C GLN A 129 -1.11 14.63 13.77
N SER A 130 -1.51 15.45 12.80
CA SER A 130 -2.74 16.23 12.81
C SER A 130 -3.93 15.36 12.35
N TYR A 131 -4.12 14.21 12.99
CA TYR A 131 -5.00 13.13 12.53
C TYR A 131 -6.44 13.56 12.28
N LYS A 132 -6.98 14.43 13.13
CA LYS A 132 -8.35 14.94 12.94
C LYS A 132 -8.49 15.71 11.63
N LYS A 133 -7.56 16.62 11.32
CA LYS A 133 -7.56 17.39 10.07
C LYS A 133 -7.29 16.47 8.87
N SER A 134 -6.37 15.53 9.00
CA SER A 134 -6.10 14.51 8.01
C SER A 134 -7.38 13.71 7.67
N LEU A 135 -8.11 13.26 8.70
CA LEU A 135 -9.36 12.53 8.53
C LEU A 135 -10.44 13.37 7.80
N GLU A 136 -10.57 14.65 8.14
CA GLU A 136 -11.51 15.57 7.48
C GLU A 136 -11.17 15.72 5.99
N ALA A 137 -9.88 15.95 5.65
CA ALA A 137 -9.43 16.07 4.28
C ALA A 137 -9.58 14.75 3.49
N TYR A 138 -9.18 13.62 4.10
CA TYR A 138 -9.26 12.33 3.41
C TYR A 138 -10.70 11.83 3.23
N ARG A 139 -11.61 12.20 4.12
CA ARG A 139 -13.05 11.93 3.95
C ARG A 139 -13.58 12.57 2.66
N TYR A 140 -13.18 13.80 2.36
CA TYR A 140 -13.51 14.44 1.09
C TYR A 140 -12.97 13.61 -0.09
N VAL A 141 -11.72 13.16 -0.01
CA VAL A 141 -11.09 12.32 -1.06
C VAL A 141 -11.91 11.07 -1.33
N ILE A 142 -12.22 10.27 -0.30
CA ILE A 142 -12.97 9.02 -0.43
C ILE A 142 -14.36 9.20 -1.05
N HIS A 143 -15.03 10.33 -0.79
CA HIS A 143 -16.35 10.59 -1.33
C HIS A 143 -16.35 11.19 -2.74
N THR A 144 -15.21 11.74 -3.18
CA THR A 144 -15.14 12.51 -4.45
C THR A 144 -14.31 11.78 -5.52
N MET A 145 -13.32 10.96 -5.12
CA MET A 145 -12.44 10.25 -6.03
C MET A 145 -13.22 9.20 -6.84
N THR A 146 -13.08 9.25 -8.17
CA THR A 146 -13.78 8.34 -9.09
C THR A 146 -12.97 7.08 -9.42
N ASP A 147 -11.66 7.18 -9.36
CA ASP A 147 -10.68 6.12 -9.65
C ASP A 147 -10.04 5.56 -8.38
N ILE A 148 -10.87 5.36 -7.35
CA ILE A 148 -10.43 4.87 -6.05
C ILE A 148 -9.78 3.48 -6.15
N ARG A 149 -8.73 3.25 -5.39
CA ARG A 149 -8.01 1.99 -5.34
C ARG A 149 -8.07 1.38 -3.94
N PRO A 150 -7.80 0.08 -3.78
CA PRO A 150 -7.76 -0.56 -2.47
C PRO A 150 -6.82 0.14 -1.47
N GLU A 151 -5.69 0.67 -1.97
CA GLU A 151 -4.71 1.39 -1.16
C GLU A 151 -5.29 2.67 -0.55
N ASP A 152 -6.15 3.38 -1.29
CA ASP A 152 -6.82 4.60 -0.81
C ASP A 152 -7.77 4.30 0.36
N ILE A 153 -8.50 3.17 0.27
CA ILE A 153 -9.36 2.71 1.37
C ILE A 153 -8.54 2.31 2.60
N LEU A 154 -7.42 1.60 2.39
CA LEU A 154 -6.55 1.18 3.48
C LEU A 154 -5.92 2.38 4.19
N GLU A 155 -5.43 3.36 3.43
CA GLU A 155 -4.88 4.61 3.97
C GLU A 155 -5.94 5.39 4.77
N TYR A 156 -7.17 5.47 4.26
CA TYR A 156 -8.28 6.07 5.00
C TYR A 156 -8.55 5.36 6.33
N CYS A 157 -8.51 4.02 6.35
CA CYS A 157 -8.67 3.24 7.57
C CYS A 157 -7.53 3.51 8.56
N ASP A 158 -6.30 3.61 8.10
CA ASP A 158 -5.15 3.92 8.95
C ASP A 158 -5.28 5.32 9.59
N ILE A 159 -5.78 6.31 8.84
CA ILE A 159 -6.09 7.66 9.37
C ILE A 159 -7.22 7.61 10.42
N ILE A 160 -8.30 6.85 10.18
CA ILE A 160 -9.40 6.66 11.15
C ILE A 160 -8.85 6.10 12.48
N LEU A 161 -7.99 5.10 12.41
CA LEU A 161 -7.45 4.45 13.60
C LEU A 161 -6.33 5.24 14.26
N ALA A 162 -5.60 6.07 13.51
CA ALA A 162 -4.64 7.02 14.08
C ALA A 162 -5.34 8.14 14.87
N GLU A 163 -6.49 8.61 14.39
CA GLU A 163 -7.30 9.59 15.11
C GLU A 163 -7.94 8.99 16.36
N ASN A 164 -8.46 7.76 16.24
CA ASN A 164 -9.04 7.02 17.36
C ASN A 164 -8.80 5.52 17.17
N HIS A 165 -7.78 4.99 17.87
CA HIS A 165 -7.35 3.58 17.78
C HIS A 165 -8.42 2.54 18.13
N LYS A 166 -9.52 2.94 18.76
CA LYS A 166 -10.66 2.06 19.09
C LYS A 166 -11.78 2.11 18.05
N ASN A 167 -11.69 2.97 17.06
CA ASN A 167 -12.77 3.18 16.08
C ASN A 167 -12.77 2.14 14.95
N HIS A 168 -12.59 0.85 15.30
CA HIS A 168 -12.66 -0.25 14.34
C HIS A 168 -14.02 -0.31 13.62
N LYS A 169 -15.08 0.22 14.24
CA LYS A 169 -16.39 0.28 13.59
C LYS A 169 -16.32 1.12 12.32
N ALA A 170 -15.82 2.35 12.40
CA ALA A 170 -15.70 3.22 11.24
C ALA A 170 -14.71 2.66 10.19
N ALA A 171 -13.60 2.04 10.61
CA ALA A 171 -12.67 1.39 9.71
C ALA A 171 -13.33 0.21 8.97
N LEU A 172 -14.14 -0.62 9.64
CA LEU A 172 -14.89 -1.71 9.02
C LEU A 172 -15.98 -1.20 8.06
N GLU A 173 -16.63 -0.08 8.37
CA GLU A 173 -17.59 0.59 7.47
C GLU A 173 -16.88 1.10 6.21
N ALA A 174 -15.70 1.71 6.34
CA ALA A 174 -14.87 2.14 5.20
C ALA A 174 -14.42 0.95 4.33
N ILE A 175 -13.96 -0.14 4.93
CA ILE A 175 -13.64 -1.39 4.22
C ILE A 175 -14.84 -1.92 3.47
N GLN A 176 -16.04 -1.94 4.09
CA GLN A 176 -17.23 -2.45 3.43
C GLN A 176 -17.62 -1.57 2.25
N ALA A 177 -17.61 -0.25 2.39
CA ALA A 177 -17.85 0.68 1.27
C ALA A 177 -16.85 0.48 0.12
N GLY A 178 -15.56 0.27 0.44
CA GLY A 178 -14.55 -0.07 -0.54
C GLY A 178 -14.81 -1.40 -1.26
N LEU A 179 -15.25 -2.43 -0.55
CA LEU A 179 -15.65 -3.72 -1.15
C LEU A 179 -16.89 -3.60 -2.05
N ASP A 180 -17.84 -2.75 -1.67
CA ASP A 180 -19.04 -2.51 -2.47
C ASP A 180 -18.70 -1.80 -3.79
N GLN A 181 -17.69 -0.92 -3.78
CA GLN A 181 -17.24 -0.17 -4.96
C GLN A 181 -16.25 -0.95 -5.84
N LEU A 182 -15.25 -1.61 -5.24
CA LEU A 182 -14.14 -2.28 -5.94
C LEU A 182 -14.40 -3.77 -6.20
N GLY A 183 -15.45 -4.30 -5.61
CA GLY A 183 -15.83 -5.70 -5.70
C GLY A 183 -15.52 -6.53 -4.47
N PRO A 184 -16.41 -7.51 -4.17
CA PRO A 184 -16.37 -8.28 -2.92
C PRO A 184 -15.15 -9.21 -2.78
N HIS A 185 -14.38 -9.40 -3.85
CA HIS A 185 -13.20 -10.27 -3.87
C HIS A 185 -11.88 -9.51 -3.81
N THR A 186 -11.89 -8.20 -3.51
CA THR A 186 -10.67 -7.41 -3.32
C THR A 186 -9.91 -7.92 -2.10
N LEU A 187 -8.86 -8.71 -2.37
CA LEU A 187 -8.17 -9.51 -1.35
C LEU A 187 -7.57 -8.66 -0.23
N SER A 188 -6.92 -7.55 -0.54
CA SER A 188 -6.30 -6.66 0.45
C SER A 188 -7.32 -6.12 1.45
N LEU A 189 -8.50 -5.70 0.98
CA LEU A 189 -9.60 -5.22 1.83
C LEU A 189 -10.19 -6.35 2.67
N GLN A 190 -10.38 -7.56 2.09
CA GLN A 190 -10.89 -8.71 2.82
C GLN A 190 -9.92 -9.16 3.93
N LEU A 191 -8.61 -9.12 3.68
CA LEU A 191 -7.59 -9.42 4.69
C LEU A 191 -7.64 -8.39 5.83
N LYS A 192 -7.67 -7.11 5.49
CA LYS A 192 -7.72 -6.04 6.50
C LYS A 192 -9.02 -6.08 7.31
N LYS A 193 -10.15 -6.45 6.67
CA LYS A 193 -11.42 -6.70 7.36
C LYS A 193 -11.26 -7.77 8.44
N LEU A 194 -10.60 -8.88 8.12
CA LEU A 194 -10.33 -9.94 9.10
C LEU A 194 -9.50 -9.43 10.28
N ASP A 195 -8.45 -8.65 10.00
CA ASP A 195 -7.60 -8.10 11.06
C ASP A 195 -8.40 -7.19 11.99
N TYR A 196 -9.19 -6.25 11.46
CA TYR A 196 -10.02 -5.35 12.27
C TYR A 196 -11.12 -6.07 13.06
N LEU A 197 -11.71 -7.14 12.52
CA LEU A 197 -12.67 -7.98 13.25
C LEU A 197 -12.02 -8.68 14.44
N LYS A 198 -10.78 -9.16 14.28
CA LYS A 198 -9.99 -9.77 15.35
C LYS A 198 -9.61 -8.73 16.42
N GLU A 199 -9.04 -7.61 16.02
CA GLU A 199 -8.60 -6.54 16.91
C GLU A 199 -9.74 -5.92 17.71
N SER A 200 -10.94 -5.83 17.12
CA SER A 200 -12.14 -5.34 17.79
C SER A 200 -12.89 -6.40 18.61
N GLY A 201 -12.37 -7.62 18.69
CA GLY A 201 -12.98 -8.71 19.44
C GLY A 201 -14.29 -9.25 18.84
N GLN A 202 -14.59 -8.96 17.58
CA GLN A 202 -15.79 -9.45 16.89
C GLN A 202 -15.56 -10.90 16.39
N THR A 203 -15.41 -11.80 17.36
CA THR A 203 -14.97 -13.19 17.18
C THR A 203 -15.81 -13.96 16.16
N GLU A 204 -17.14 -13.91 16.26
CA GLU A 204 -18.00 -14.68 15.36
C GLU A 204 -17.88 -14.18 13.91
N LYS A 205 -17.84 -12.87 13.70
CA LYS A 205 -17.63 -12.29 12.37
C LYS A 205 -16.23 -12.60 11.81
N ALA A 206 -15.20 -12.66 12.66
CA ALA A 206 -13.88 -13.09 12.25
C ALA A 206 -13.88 -14.56 11.80
N LEU A 207 -14.63 -15.45 12.47
CA LEU A 207 -14.80 -16.84 12.07
C LEU A 207 -15.57 -16.97 10.74
N GLU A 208 -16.61 -16.15 10.54
CA GLU A 208 -17.31 -16.03 9.25
C GLU A 208 -16.37 -15.58 8.14
N GLN A 209 -15.49 -14.62 8.43
CA GLN A 209 -14.50 -14.14 7.46
C GLN A 209 -13.46 -15.21 7.10
N TYR A 210 -13.04 -16.07 8.05
CA TYR A 210 -12.23 -17.25 7.73
C TYR A 210 -13.00 -18.23 6.82
N ASN A 211 -14.29 -18.47 7.10
CA ASN A 211 -15.13 -19.31 6.25
C ASN A 211 -15.25 -18.75 4.83
N TYR A 212 -15.40 -17.43 4.69
CA TYR A 212 -15.36 -16.76 3.39
C TYR A 212 -14.07 -17.12 2.62
N PHE A 213 -12.89 -16.99 3.24
CA PHE A 213 -11.63 -17.35 2.58
C PHE A 213 -11.55 -18.83 2.20
N ILE A 214 -12.03 -19.71 3.06
CA ILE A 214 -12.06 -21.16 2.80
C ILE A 214 -12.96 -21.51 1.59
N LEU A 215 -14.04 -20.77 1.41
CA LEU A 215 -14.96 -20.95 0.28
C LEU A 215 -14.43 -20.35 -1.02
N GLN A 216 -13.82 -19.17 -0.94
CA GLN A 216 -13.42 -18.40 -2.14
C GLN A 216 -12.08 -18.84 -2.73
N TYR A 217 -11.16 -19.39 -1.94
CA TYR A 217 -9.79 -19.67 -2.39
C TYR A 217 -9.49 -21.15 -2.46
N ASN A 218 -8.76 -21.56 -3.52
CA ASN A 218 -8.45 -22.96 -3.77
C ASN A 218 -7.43 -23.57 -2.78
N ARG A 219 -6.59 -22.75 -2.14
CA ARG A 219 -5.58 -23.19 -1.18
C ARG A 219 -6.14 -23.16 0.25
N LYS A 220 -7.17 -24.01 0.47
CA LYS A 220 -7.96 -24.06 1.70
C LYS A 220 -7.17 -24.49 2.92
N GLU A 221 -6.14 -25.30 2.74
CA GLU A 221 -5.27 -25.80 3.80
C GLU A 221 -4.66 -24.71 4.66
N PHE A 222 -4.24 -23.60 4.05
CA PHE A 222 -3.69 -22.45 4.78
C PHE A 222 -4.77 -21.71 5.58
N TRP A 223 -5.98 -21.59 5.04
CA TRP A 223 -7.08 -20.91 5.71
C TRP A 223 -7.66 -21.71 6.86
N TYR A 224 -7.77 -23.02 6.72
CA TYR A 224 -8.12 -23.90 7.84
C TYR A 224 -7.11 -23.79 8.98
N TYR A 225 -5.81 -23.80 8.66
CA TYR A 225 -4.77 -23.63 9.68
C TYR A 225 -4.84 -22.27 10.37
N LYS A 226 -4.99 -21.18 9.61
CA LYS A 226 -5.14 -19.83 10.17
C LYS A 226 -6.38 -19.71 11.07
N LYS A 227 -7.50 -20.32 10.66
CA LYS A 227 -8.71 -20.41 11.47
C LYS A 227 -8.47 -21.19 12.76
N ALA A 228 -7.79 -22.32 12.68
CA ALA A 228 -7.46 -23.14 13.85
C ALA A 228 -6.56 -22.38 14.84
N LYS A 229 -5.56 -21.66 14.33
CA LYS A 229 -4.71 -20.80 15.17
C LYS A 229 -5.53 -19.76 15.92
N PHE A 230 -6.40 -19.03 15.22
CA PHE A 230 -7.30 -18.05 15.84
C PHE A 230 -8.24 -18.69 16.87
N LEU A 231 -8.82 -19.85 16.58
CA LEU A 231 -9.67 -20.59 17.51
C LEU A 231 -8.92 -21.00 18.80
N ALA A 232 -7.65 -21.40 18.67
CA ALA A 232 -6.79 -21.68 19.83
C ALA A 232 -6.51 -20.42 20.67
N GLU A 233 -6.21 -19.29 20.00
CA GLU A 233 -5.97 -17.99 20.63
C GLU A 233 -7.19 -17.50 21.47
N ILE A 234 -8.40 -17.79 21.00
CA ILE A 234 -9.66 -17.43 21.71
C ILE A 234 -10.19 -18.54 22.62
N ASN A 235 -9.33 -19.49 23.00
CA ASN A 235 -9.65 -20.59 23.92
C ASN A 235 -10.81 -21.51 23.46
N LYS A 236 -10.88 -21.79 22.16
CA LYS A 236 -11.81 -22.76 21.54
C LYS A 236 -11.01 -24.00 21.00
N PRO A 237 -10.37 -24.80 21.89
CA PRO A 237 -9.42 -25.85 21.46
C PRO A 237 -10.07 -26.99 20.69
N HIS A 238 -11.34 -27.32 20.96
CA HIS A 238 -12.06 -28.37 20.25
C HIS A 238 -12.29 -27.99 18.78
N GLU A 239 -12.78 -26.78 18.53
CA GLU A 239 -13.03 -26.27 17.19
C GLU A 239 -11.69 -26.02 16.43
N ALA A 240 -10.64 -25.61 17.15
CA ALA A 240 -9.31 -25.50 16.60
C ALA A 240 -8.80 -26.86 16.07
N PHE A 241 -8.96 -27.92 16.86
CA PHE A 241 -8.59 -29.27 16.46
C PHE A 241 -9.36 -29.76 15.23
N ILE A 242 -10.67 -29.50 15.15
CA ILE A 242 -11.47 -29.82 13.96
C ILE A 242 -10.91 -29.08 12.72
N SER A 243 -10.59 -27.80 12.89
CA SER A 243 -10.05 -26.99 11.79
C SER A 243 -8.65 -27.48 11.33
N LEU A 244 -7.79 -27.96 12.26
CA LEU A 244 -6.50 -28.59 11.92
C LEU A 244 -6.69 -29.88 11.12
N LYS A 245 -7.65 -30.73 11.51
CA LYS A 245 -8.02 -31.93 10.75
C LYS A 245 -8.43 -31.61 9.33
N LEU A 246 -9.26 -30.56 9.15
CA LEU A 246 -9.67 -30.09 7.82
C LEU A 246 -8.50 -29.56 7.00
N ALA A 247 -7.52 -28.88 7.65
CA ALA A 247 -6.28 -28.46 6.97
C ALA A 247 -5.49 -29.66 6.46
N THR A 248 -5.34 -30.71 7.29
CA THR A 248 -4.66 -31.97 6.91
C THR A 248 -5.35 -32.65 5.73
N VAL A 249 -6.70 -32.80 5.79
CA VAL A 249 -7.49 -33.38 4.69
C VAL A 249 -7.31 -32.56 3.41
N ALA A 250 -7.33 -31.23 3.50
CA ALA A 250 -7.13 -30.36 2.34
C ALA A 250 -5.71 -30.55 1.73
N ILE A 251 -4.68 -30.75 2.55
CA ILE A 251 -3.33 -31.07 2.07
C ILE A 251 -3.31 -32.44 1.35
N GLU A 252 -4.00 -33.43 1.88
CA GLU A 252 -4.07 -34.79 1.27
C GLU A 252 -4.74 -34.77 -0.11
N GLN A 253 -5.66 -33.85 -0.34
CA GLN A 253 -6.33 -33.66 -1.62
C GLN A 253 -5.49 -32.93 -2.67
N LEU A 254 -4.36 -32.33 -2.29
CA LEU A 254 -3.47 -31.64 -3.23
C LEU A 254 -2.82 -32.63 -4.21
N LYS A 255 -2.57 -32.20 -5.44
CA LYS A 255 -1.73 -32.93 -6.38
C LYS A 255 -0.32 -33.15 -5.80
N PRO A 256 0.39 -34.28 -6.09
CA PRO A 256 1.70 -34.61 -5.51
C PRO A 256 2.72 -33.45 -5.60
N LYS A 257 2.76 -32.75 -6.73
CA LYS A 257 3.67 -31.60 -6.92
C LYS A 257 3.46 -30.49 -5.90
N PHE A 258 2.23 -30.27 -5.44
CA PHE A 258 1.91 -29.22 -4.46
C PHE A 258 2.15 -29.70 -3.02
N LYS A 259 1.95 -30.99 -2.71
CA LYS A 259 2.19 -31.57 -1.38
C LYS A 259 3.63 -31.41 -0.91
N ASN A 260 4.58 -31.45 -1.86
CA ASN A 260 6.01 -31.36 -1.60
C ASN A 260 6.60 -29.95 -1.71
N MET A 261 5.79 -28.95 -1.96
CA MET A 261 6.26 -27.57 -1.95
C MET A 261 6.65 -27.13 -0.53
N SER A 262 7.76 -26.41 -0.41
CA SER A 262 8.28 -25.94 0.88
C SER A 262 7.21 -25.28 1.79
N PRO A 263 6.31 -24.40 1.29
CA PRO A 263 5.25 -23.82 2.13
C PRO A 263 4.28 -24.86 2.71
N VAL A 264 3.99 -25.96 1.98
CA VAL A 264 3.08 -27.01 2.44
C VAL A 264 3.77 -27.93 3.44
N VAL A 265 5.06 -28.25 3.22
CA VAL A 265 5.86 -29.00 4.19
C VAL A 265 5.92 -28.26 5.52
N LYS A 266 6.24 -26.96 5.49
CA LYS A 266 6.24 -26.10 6.68
C LYS A 266 4.86 -26.03 7.35
N LEU A 267 3.79 -25.98 6.56
CA LEU A 267 2.42 -25.99 7.09
C LEU A 267 2.13 -27.28 7.87
N LYS A 268 2.55 -28.45 7.38
CA LYS A 268 2.39 -29.73 8.11
C LYS A 268 3.09 -29.72 9.46
N GLU A 269 4.31 -29.20 9.51
CA GLU A 269 5.05 -29.04 10.78
C GLU A 269 4.32 -28.10 11.74
N GLN A 270 3.79 -26.98 11.24
CA GLN A 270 3.00 -26.04 12.03
C GLN A 270 1.69 -26.63 12.55
N ILE A 271 1.00 -27.46 11.74
CA ILE A 271 -0.21 -28.17 12.16
C ILE A 271 0.13 -29.11 13.32
N ASN A 272 1.16 -29.95 13.19
CA ASN A 272 1.58 -30.91 14.23
C ASN A 272 1.98 -30.20 15.54
N SER A 273 2.69 -29.07 15.43
CA SER A 273 3.09 -28.25 16.58
C SER A 273 1.88 -27.69 17.31
N LEU A 274 0.91 -27.14 16.59
CA LEU A 274 -0.30 -26.56 17.18
C LEU A 274 -1.20 -27.65 17.80
N GLU A 275 -1.34 -28.83 17.16
CA GLU A 275 -2.07 -29.97 17.73
C GLU A 275 -1.46 -30.41 19.07
N SER A 276 -0.13 -30.53 19.12
CA SER A 276 0.59 -30.90 20.36
C SER A 276 0.38 -29.86 21.46
N SER A 277 0.42 -28.56 21.12
CA SER A 277 0.17 -27.47 22.07
C SER A 277 -1.26 -27.52 22.65
N ILE A 278 -2.27 -27.76 21.81
CA ILE A 278 -3.68 -27.85 22.22
C ILE A 278 -3.87 -29.08 23.15
N ASN A 279 -3.24 -30.20 22.87
CA ASN A 279 -3.37 -31.42 23.70
C ASN A 279 -2.72 -31.24 25.07
N ASN A 280 -1.57 -30.58 25.13
CA ASN A 280 -0.88 -30.30 26.41
C ASN A 280 -1.62 -29.32 27.33
N GLN A 281 -2.50 -28.47 26.80
CA GLN A 281 -3.35 -27.57 27.59
C GLN A 281 -4.56 -28.27 28.21
N LYS A 282 -4.86 -29.52 27.80
CA LYS A 282 -5.98 -30.34 28.33
C LYS A 282 -5.54 -31.30 29.45
N SER A 283 -4.24 -31.48 29.64
CA SER A 283 -3.64 -32.29 30.72
C SER A 283 -3.26 -31.39 31.90
#